data_e9740cdeb4d720a3bb0a2364734c80bc
#
_entry.id   e9740cdeb4d720a3bb0a2364734c80bc
#
_cell.length_a   1.000
_cell.length_b   1.000
_cell.length_c   1.000
_cell.angle_alpha   90.00
_cell.angle_beta   90.00
_cell.angle_gamma   90.00
#
_symmetry.space_group_name_H-M   'P 1'
#
loop_
_entity.id
_entity.type
_entity.pdbx_description
1 polymer ?
#
loop_
_entity_poly.entity_id
_entity_poly.type
_entity_poly.pdbx_seq_one_letter_code
_entity_poly.pdbx_strand_id
1 'polypeptide(L)'
;MATLRERQGYRERVLTALYEATEGNRLLGIPGRKLRNDLRIPEEDLAAACTYLAGEELITVDWEPGNTPAMVSLTHQGIRRMEAEKEERG
;
A
#
# COMPACT_ATOMS: atom_id res chain seq x y z
N MET A 1 2.39 -17.14 -10.20
CA MET A 1 3.37 -16.19 -9.64
C MET A 1 3.36 -14.90 -10.42
N ALA A 2 3.35 -13.76 -9.74
CA ALA A 2 3.29 -12.47 -10.41
C ALA A 2 4.61 -12.09 -11.09
N THR A 3 4.52 -11.45 -12.24
CA THR A 3 5.70 -10.90 -12.92
C THR A 3 6.18 -9.66 -12.17
N LEU A 4 7.38 -9.18 -12.50
CA LEU A 4 7.89 -7.93 -11.91
C LEU A 4 6.96 -6.76 -12.22
N ARG A 5 6.45 -6.67 -13.44
CA ARG A 5 5.53 -5.60 -13.83
C ARG A 5 4.23 -5.66 -13.02
N GLU A 6 3.69 -6.84 -12.81
CA GLU A 6 2.49 -7.01 -11.99
C GLU A 6 2.75 -6.61 -10.55
N ARG A 7 3.90 -6.99 -10.00
CA ARG A 7 4.28 -6.62 -8.63
C ARG A 7 4.39 -5.11 -8.47
N GLN A 8 5.01 -4.44 -9.43
CA GLN A 8 5.11 -2.98 -9.42
C GLN A 8 3.73 -2.35 -9.48
N GLY A 9 2.85 -2.88 -10.31
CA GLY A 9 1.46 -2.42 -10.39
C GLY A 9 0.72 -2.57 -9.08
N TYR A 10 0.88 -3.69 -8.40
CA TYR A 10 0.25 -3.91 -7.10
C TYR A 10 0.73 -2.88 -6.07
N ARG A 11 2.03 -2.61 -6.04
CA ARG A 11 2.60 -1.61 -5.11
C ARG A 11 2.00 -0.23 -5.35
N GLU A 12 1.93 0.19 -6.60
CA GLU A 12 1.35 1.49 -6.94
C GLU A 12 -0.14 1.56 -6.60
N ARG A 13 -0.87 0.49 -6.84
CA ARG A 13 -2.30 0.45 -6.51
C ARG A 13 -2.54 0.53 -5.01
N VAL A 14 -1.69 -0.12 -4.21
CA VAL A 14 -1.79 -0.05 -2.75
C VAL A 14 -1.54 1.39 -2.28
N LEU A 15 -0.47 2.02 -2.77
CA LEU A 15 -0.15 3.41 -2.41
C LEU A 15 -1.28 4.36 -2.79
N THR A 16 -1.80 4.23 -4.01
CA THR A 16 -2.88 5.09 -4.49
C THR A 16 -4.13 4.92 -3.64
N ALA A 17 -4.50 3.66 -3.33
CA ALA A 17 -5.69 3.39 -2.53
C ALA A 17 -5.55 3.97 -1.12
N LEU A 18 -4.37 3.83 -0.51
CA LEU A 18 -4.13 4.39 0.81
C LEU A 18 -4.21 5.91 0.81
N TYR A 19 -3.61 6.54 -0.18
CA TYR A 19 -3.62 8.00 -0.27
C TYR A 19 -5.04 8.53 -0.48
N GLU A 20 -5.79 7.96 -1.41
CA GLU A 20 -7.15 8.40 -1.70
C GLU A 20 -8.10 8.17 -0.54
N ALA A 21 -8.02 7.00 0.10
CA ALA A 21 -8.94 6.66 1.18
C ALA A 21 -8.68 7.48 2.44
N THR A 22 -7.43 7.85 2.69
CA THR A 22 -7.06 8.58 3.91
C THR A 22 -6.85 10.08 3.67
N GLU A 23 -6.98 10.52 2.43
CA GLU A 23 -6.75 11.91 2.03
C GLU A 23 -5.38 12.44 2.50
N GLY A 24 -4.39 11.55 2.50
CA GLY A 24 -3.04 11.91 2.91
C GLY A 24 -2.84 11.99 4.41
N ASN A 25 -3.83 11.58 5.21
CA ASN A 25 -3.68 11.56 6.66
C ASN A 25 -3.05 10.25 7.13
N ARG A 26 -1.78 10.30 7.52
CA ARG A 26 -1.03 9.11 7.93
C ARG A 26 -1.53 8.47 9.22
N LEU A 27 -2.37 9.16 9.98
CA LEU A 27 -2.94 8.60 11.21
C LEU A 27 -4.09 7.64 10.94
N LEU A 28 -4.62 7.67 9.72
CA LEU A 28 -5.69 6.76 9.32
C LEU A 28 -5.10 5.55 8.62
N GLY A 29 -5.58 4.37 8.99
CA GLY A 29 -5.17 3.13 8.36
C GLY A 29 -6.33 2.46 7.65
N ILE A 30 -6.00 1.52 6.78
CA ILE A 30 -6.99 0.70 6.08
C ILE A 30 -6.76 -0.76 6.47
N PRO A 31 -7.80 -1.50 6.86
CA PRO A 31 -7.64 -2.93 7.11
C PRO A 31 -7.13 -3.64 5.85
N GLY A 32 -6.18 -4.55 6.04
CA GLY A 32 -5.62 -5.31 4.93
C GLY A 32 -6.67 -6.07 4.15
N ARG A 33 -7.69 -6.61 4.85
CA ARG A 33 -8.80 -7.29 4.20
C ARG A 33 -9.54 -6.38 3.24
N LYS A 34 -9.77 -5.14 3.64
CA LYS A 34 -10.45 -4.17 2.79
C LYS A 34 -9.61 -3.86 1.55
N LEU A 35 -8.31 -3.66 1.70
CA LEU A 35 -7.42 -3.45 0.57
C LEU A 35 -7.46 -4.63 -0.39
N ARG A 36 -7.38 -5.85 0.14
CA ARG A 36 -7.42 -7.04 -0.69
C ARG A 36 -8.71 -7.12 -1.50
N ASN A 37 -9.84 -6.88 -0.84
CA ASN A 37 -11.14 -6.99 -1.49
C ASN A 37 -11.37 -5.87 -2.51
N ASP A 38 -11.04 -4.63 -2.15
CA ASP A 38 -11.26 -3.49 -3.02
C ASP A 38 -10.36 -3.51 -4.26
N LEU A 39 -9.10 -3.91 -4.09
CA LEU A 39 -8.14 -3.94 -5.17
C LEU A 39 -8.11 -5.27 -5.92
N ARG A 40 -8.75 -6.30 -5.36
CA ARG A 40 -8.77 -7.65 -5.93
C ARG A 40 -7.36 -8.19 -6.17
N ILE A 41 -6.46 -7.93 -5.24
CA ILE A 41 -5.11 -8.44 -5.28
C ILE A 41 -5.06 -9.77 -4.54
N PRO A 42 -4.45 -10.82 -5.10
CA PRO A 42 -4.28 -12.07 -4.38
C PRO A 42 -3.56 -11.84 -3.05
N GLU A 43 -3.95 -12.59 -2.02
CA GLU A 43 -3.42 -12.39 -0.67
C GLU A 43 -1.90 -12.40 -0.61
N GLU A 44 -1.27 -13.36 -1.29
CA GLU A 44 0.19 -13.47 -1.31
C GLU A 44 0.84 -12.24 -1.96
N ASP A 45 0.23 -11.74 -3.02
CA ASP A 45 0.75 -10.59 -3.74
C ASP A 45 0.55 -9.31 -2.94
N LEU A 46 -0.53 -9.19 -2.20
CA LEU A 46 -0.75 -8.06 -1.30
C LEU A 46 0.29 -8.06 -0.19
N ALA A 47 0.53 -9.23 0.43
CA ALA A 47 1.55 -9.35 1.48
C ALA A 47 2.93 -8.97 0.95
N ALA A 48 3.27 -9.42 -0.25
CA ALA A 48 4.56 -9.09 -0.88
C ALA A 48 4.68 -7.59 -1.17
N ALA A 49 3.61 -6.98 -1.68
CA ALA A 49 3.59 -5.55 -1.96
C ALA A 49 3.77 -4.74 -0.67
N CYS A 50 3.05 -5.12 0.39
CA CYS A 50 3.16 -4.46 1.68
C CYS A 50 4.55 -4.60 2.29
N THR A 51 5.16 -5.79 2.16
CA THR A 51 6.52 -6.02 2.65
C THR A 51 7.51 -5.10 1.95
N TYR A 52 7.41 -5.00 0.62
CA TYR A 52 8.29 -4.12 -0.15
C TYR A 52 8.10 -2.65 0.24
N LEU A 53 6.86 -2.20 0.30
CA LEU A 53 6.56 -0.80 0.61
C LEU A 53 6.98 -0.43 2.03
N ALA A 54 6.81 -1.35 2.98
CA ALA A 54 7.26 -1.14 4.35
C ALA A 54 8.79 -1.06 4.41
N GLY A 55 9.49 -1.89 3.62
CA GLY A 55 10.93 -1.83 3.50
C GLY A 55 11.44 -0.51 2.95
N GLU A 56 10.66 0.11 2.07
CA GLU A 56 10.98 1.45 1.53
C GLU A 56 10.51 2.57 2.47
N GLU A 57 9.95 2.23 3.62
CA GLU A 57 9.44 3.17 4.60
C GLU A 57 8.28 4.04 4.08
N LEU A 58 7.56 3.55 3.08
CA LEU A 58 6.42 4.27 2.52
C LEU A 58 5.12 3.98 3.24
N ILE A 59 5.04 2.83 3.90
CA ILE A 59 3.87 2.42 4.67
C ILE A 59 4.31 1.78 5.98
N THR A 60 3.39 1.72 6.94
CA THR A 60 3.53 0.88 8.13
C THR A 60 2.48 -0.19 8.06
N VAL A 61 2.80 -1.37 8.55
CA VAL A 61 1.90 -2.52 8.50
C VAL A 61 1.87 -3.20 9.86
N ASP A 62 0.68 -3.43 10.38
CA ASP A 62 0.49 -4.33 11.51
C ASP A 62 0.16 -5.69 10.91
N TRP A 63 0.94 -6.70 11.29
CA TRP A 63 0.80 -8.04 10.74
C TRP A 63 0.03 -8.96 11.66
N GLU A 64 -0.82 -9.79 11.08
CA GLU A 64 -1.46 -10.89 11.78
C GLU A 64 -0.61 -12.16 11.62
N PRO A 65 -0.81 -13.18 12.48
CA PRO A 65 -0.14 -14.46 12.28
C PRO A 65 -0.37 -14.99 10.86
N GLY A 66 0.67 -15.56 10.26
CA GLY A 66 0.61 -16.03 8.87
C GLY A 66 0.98 -14.98 7.86
N ASN A 67 1.59 -13.87 8.29
CA ASN A 67 2.07 -12.79 7.43
C ASN A 67 0.95 -12.11 6.61
N THR A 68 -0.21 -11.96 7.24
CA THR A 68 -1.34 -11.26 6.63
C THR A 68 -1.38 -9.84 7.16
N PRO A 69 -1.44 -8.81 6.28
CA PRO A 69 -1.57 -7.44 6.77
C PRO A 69 -2.89 -7.22 7.47
N ALA A 70 -2.84 -6.79 8.73
CA ALA A 70 -4.05 -6.49 9.50
C ALA A 70 -4.49 -5.05 9.29
N MET A 71 -3.54 -4.12 9.37
CA MET A 71 -3.81 -2.69 9.20
C MET A 71 -2.63 -2.07 8.46
N VAL A 72 -2.92 -1.23 7.48
CA VAL A 72 -1.90 -0.61 6.63
C VAL A 72 -2.11 0.90 6.63
N SER A 73 -1.03 1.66 6.81
CA SER A 73 -1.09 3.12 6.85
C SER A 73 0.07 3.72 6.07
N LEU A 74 -0.15 4.89 5.47
CA LEU A 74 0.95 5.62 4.84
C LEU A 74 1.84 6.26 5.90
N THR A 75 3.14 6.30 5.61
CA THR A 75 4.08 7.11 6.38
C THR A 75 4.14 8.51 5.77
N HIS A 76 4.86 9.41 6.45
CA HIS A 76 5.14 10.74 5.87
C HIS A 76 5.84 10.61 4.52
N GLN A 77 6.81 9.69 4.40
CA GLN A 77 7.50 9.43 3.15
C GLN A 77 6.56 8.97 2.05
N GLY A 78 5.62 8.10 2.39
CA GLY A 78 4.62 7.62 1.44
C GLY A 78 3.73 8.74 0.93
N ILE A 79 3.31 9.64 1.83
CA ILE A 79 2.50 10.80 1.46
C ILE A 79 3.29 11.70 0.51
N ARG A 80 4.55 12.00 0.85
CA ARG A 80 5.40 12.84 0.01
C ARG A 80 5.59 12.26 -1.38
N ARG A 81 5.78 10.96 -1.47
CA ARG A 81 5.94 10.31 -2.77
C ARG A 81 4.69 10.45 -3.63
N MET A 82 3.53 10.22 -3.04
CA MET A 82 2.27 10.32 -3.78
C MET A 82 1.99 11.75 -4.24
N GLU A 83 2.30 12.73 -3.40
CA GLU A 83 2.11 14.12 -3.77
C GLU A 83 3.08 14.57 -4.84
N ALA A 84 4.32 14.07 -4.81
CA ALA A 84 5.29 14.37 -5.85
C ALA A 84 4.82 13.84 -7.22
N GLU A 85 4.25 12.64 -7.25
CA GLU A 85 3.70 12.08 -8.47
C GLU A 85 2.55 12.93 -9.01
N LYS A 86 1.68 13.41 -8.13
CA LYS A 86 0.56 14.26 -8.53
C LYS A 86 1.03 15.59 -9.10
N GLU A 87 2.07 16.18 -8.52
CA GLU A 87 2.65 17.42 -9.04
C GLU A 87 3.21 17.23 -10.44
N GLU A 88 3.89 16.12 -10.70
CA GLU A 88 4.46 15.83 -12.01
C GLU A 88 3.37 15.67 -13.09
N ARG A 89 2.22 15.16 -12.71
CA ARG A 89 1.12 14.94 -13.64
C ARG A 89 0.25 16.20 -13.83
N GLY A 90 0.32 17.06 -12.84
CA GLY A 90 -0.58 18.18 -12.75
C GLY A 90 -0.16 19.40 -13.39
#